data_a632f4db19348bb4bea7eb27e232f404
#
_entry.id   a632f4db19348bb4bea7eb27e232f404
#
_cell.length_a   1.000
_cell.length_b   1.000
_cell.length_c   1.000
_cell.angle_alpha   90.00
_cell.angle_beta   90.00
_cell.angle_gamma   90.00
#
_symmetry.space_group_name_H-M   'P 1'
#
loop_
_entity.id
_entity.type
_entity.pdbx_description
1 polymer ?
#
loop_
_entity_poly.entity_id
_entity_poly.type
_entity_poly.pdbx_seq_one_letter_code
_entity_poly.pdbx_strand_id
1 'polypeptide(L)'
;MNLVEHAALRKNKVCAVFSLEMPRIQIVQRLLCSYANVSMAKGLSGQLSASEWKKLMLASDKLKKSQIYIDDSSRVTPAEILSKCRRLKTVAGGVDMIMIDYIQLMTGGSSTTAGSENRQQEIASITRDLKIMAKELNVPVIALSQLRRIQSKEPQISDLRESGAIEQDADIVMFINRPEATATAEEMESGKIVKGA
;
A
#
# COMPACT_ATOMS: atom_id res chain seq x y z
N MET A 1 -4.28 2.66 0.33
CA MET A 1 -4.26 4.03 0.93
C MET A 1 -5.44 4.28 1.89
N ASN A 2 -6.63 3.74 1.67
CA ASN A 2 -7.80 3.96 2.55
C ASN A 2 -7.57 3.58 4.02
N LEU A 3 -6.78 2.52 4.28
CA LEU A 3 -6.40 2.14 5.65
C LEU A 3 -5.54 3.23 6.31
N VAL A 4 -4.57 3.79 5.57
CA VAL A 4 -3.72 4.90 6.04
C VAL A 4 -4.56 6.14 6.31
N GLU A 5 -5.45 6.51 5.38
CA GLU A 5 -6.39 7.62 5.53
C GLU A 5 -7.23 7.45 6.81
N HIS A 6 -7.84 6.28 6.98
CA HIS A 6 -8.68 6.03 8.16
C HIS A 6 -7.86 6.10 9.46
N ALA A 7 -6.69 5.44 9.50
CA ALA A 7 -5.86 5.43 10.69
C ALA A 7 -5.37 6.84 11.06
N ALA A 8 -4.82 7.58 10.10
CA ALA A 8 -4.22 8.88 10.36
C ALA A 8 -5.25 10.00 10.55
N LEU A 9 -6.28 10.08 9.67
CA LEU A 9 -7.21 11.22 9.68
C LEU A 9 -8.38 11.05 10.65
N ARG A 10 -8.81 9.81 10.92
CA ARG A 10 -9.94 9.54 11.81
C ARG A 10 -9.52 9.05 13.20
N LYS A 11 -8.39 8.35 13.30
CA LYS A 11 -7.90 7.79 14.55
C LYS A 11 -6.66 8.49 15.10
N ASN A 12 -6.15 9.54 14.41
CA ASN A 12 -4.95 10.31 14.76
C ASN A 12 -3.71 9.43 14.99
N LYS A 13 -3.57 8.36 14.16
CA LYS A 13 -2.47 7.43 14.24
C LYS A 13 -1.29 7.87 13.39
N VAL A 14 -0.08 7.56 13.83
CA VAL A 14 1.16 7.83 13.10
C VAL A 14 1.38 6.73 12.09
N CYS A 15 1.30 7.07 10.79
CA CYS A 15 1.44 6.14 9.69
C CYS A 15 2.71 6.42 8.88
N ALA A 16 3.57 5.42 8.73
CA ALA A 16 4.71 5.45 7.82
C ALA A 16 4.36 4.71 6.53
N VAL A 17 4.51 5.37 5.39
CA VAL A 17 4.21 4.83 4.06
C VAL A 17 5.48 4.82 3.23
N PHE A 18 5.90 3.66 2.79
CA PHE A 18 7.01 3.45 1.87
C PHE A 18 6.46 3.11 0.50
N SER A 19 6.54 4.07 -0.42
CA SER A 19 6.02 3.93 -1.79
C SER A 19 7.18 3.79 -2.75
N LEU A 20 7.41 2.57 -3.21
CA LEU A 20 8.55 2.26 -4.06
C LEU A 20 8.24 2.43 -5.55
N GLU A 21 6.94 2.48 -5.90
CA GLU A 21 6.46 2.64 -7.27
C GLU A 21 6.00 4.07 -7.56
N MET A 22 5.29 4.68 -6.61
CA MET A 22 4.62 5.96 -6.83
C MET A 22 5.32 7.12 -6.13
N PRO A 23 5.56 8.26 -6.80
CA PRO A 23 6.03 9.48 -6.15
C PRO A 23 5.04 9.95 -5.06
N ARG A 24 5.58 10.49 -3.98
CA ARG A 24 4.78 11.01 -2.85
C ARG A 24 3.68 12.00 -3.27
N ILE A 25 3.94 12.81 -4.28
CA ILE A 25 2.95 13.77 -4.77
C ILE A 25 1.68 13.08 -5.27
N GLN A 26 1.80 11.96 -5.97
CA GLN A 26 0.64 11.20 -6.45
C GLN A 26 -0.13 10.54 -5.30
N ILE A 27 0.57 10.10 -4.26
CA ILE A 27 -0.07 9.54 -3.06
C ILE A 27 -0.85 10.61 -2.33
N VAL A 28 -0.25 11.80 -2.14
CA VAL A 28 -0.92 12.94 -1.51
C VAL A 28 -2.15 13.37 -2.31
N GLN A 29 -2.04 13.44 -3.65
CA GLN A 29 -3.18 13.74 -4.53
C GLN A 29 -4.32 12.72 -4.36
N ARG A 30 -3.98 11.41 -4.32
CA ARG A 30 -4.97 10.34 -4.08
C ARG A 30 -5.64 10.47 -2.71
N LEU A 31 -4.87 10.69 -1.65
CA LEU A 31 -5.40 10.90 -0.31
C LEU A 31 -6.31 12.13 -0.25
N LEU A 32 -5.89 13.23 -0.88
CA LEU A 32 -6.64 14.47 -0.91
C LEU A 32 -8.00 14.29 -1.60
N CYS A 33 -7.99 13.69 -2.81
CA CYS A 33 -9.21 13.45 -3.59
C CYS A 33 -10.14 12.44 -2.90
N SER A 34 -9.57 11.36 -2.32
CA SER A 34 -10.31 10.36 -1.56
C SER A 34 -11.02 10.97 -0.36
N TYR A 35 -10.28 11.69 0.49
CA TYR A 35 -10.83 12.30 1.69
C TYR A 35 -11.86 13.40 1.40
N ALA A 36 -11.64 14.19 0.33
CA ALA A 36 -12.58 15.22 -0.12
C ALA A 36 -13.82 14.64 -0.84
N ASN A 37 -13.80 13.34 -1.17
CA ASN A 37 -14.80 12.69 -2.04
C ASN A 37 -14.96 13.45 -3.37
N VAL A 38 -13.82 13.72 -4.03
CA VAL A 38 -13.71 14.38 -5.33
C VAL A 38 -13.05 13.43 -6.32
N SER A 39 -13.56 13.37 -7.54
CA SER A 39 -12.97 12.55 -8.58
C SER A 39 -11.52 12.93 -8.86
N MET A 40 -10.61 11.95 -8.85
CA MET A 40 -9.21 12.15 -9.19
C MET A 40 -9.02 12.74 -10.60
N ALA A 41 -9.83 12.29 -11.57
CA ALA A 41 -9.79 12.80 -12.94
C ALA A 41 -10.12 14.31 -12.99
N LYS A 42 -11.14 14.75 -12.26
CA LYS A 42 -11.47 16.18 -12.15
C LYS A 42 -10.38 16.96 -11.43
N GLY A 43 -9.80 16.38 -10.36
CA GLY A 43 -8.69 17.00 -9.63
C GLY A 43 -7.47 17.24 -10.52
N LEU A 44 -7.13 16.29 -11.39
CA LEU A 44 -5.98 16.39 -12.30
C LEU A 44 -6.27 17.31 -13.50
N SER A 45 -7.49 17.31 -14.06
CA SER A 45 -7.86 18.17 -15.19
C SER A 45 -8.16 19.61 -14.79
N GLY A 46 -8.27 19.90 -13.50
CA GLY A 46 -8.65 21.24 -13.01
C GLY A 46 -10.13 21.57 -13.21
N GLN A 47 -10.96 20.66 -13.69
CA GLN A 47 -12.39 20.83 -13.91
C GLN A 47 -13.19 20.66 -12.61
N LEU A 48 -12.94 21.55 -11.67
CA LEU A 48 -13.54 21.50 -10.34
C LEU A 48 -14.59 22.60 -10.19
N SER A 49 -15.75 22.25 -9.62
CA SER A 49 -16.72 23.23 -9.16
C SER A 49 -16.22 23.99 -7.93
N ALA A 50 -16.81 25.14 -7.64
CA ALA A 50 -16.48 25.93 -6.44
C ALA A 50 -16.69 25.11 -5.14
N SER A 51 -17.70 24.24 -5.12
CA SER A 51 -17.97 23.36 -3.98
C SER A 51 -16.89 22.26 -3.83
N GLU A 52 -16.42 21.67 -4.91
CA GLU A 52 -15.34 20.69 -4.91
C GLU A 52 -14.01 21.32 -4.48
N TRP A 53 -13.71 22.52 -4.94
CA TRP A 53 -12.57 23.31 -4.46
C TRP A 53 -12.59 23.51 -2.96
N LYS A 54 -13.73 23.93 -2.41
CA LYS A 54 -13.89 24.11 -0.95
C LYS A 54 -13.64 22.80 -0.18
N LYS A 55 -14.14 21.66 -0.68
CA LYS A 55 -13.88 20.35 -0.09
C LYS A 55 -12.39 19.99 -0.10
N LEU A 56 -11.69 20.22 -1.21
CA LEU A 56 -10.25 19.97 -1.34
C LEU A 56 -9.44 20.87 -0.38
N MET A 57 -9.81 22.12 -0.21
CA MET A 57 -9.14 23.02 0.76
C MET A 57 -9.28 22.49 2.19
N LEU A 58 -10.49 22.12 2.61
CA LEU A 58 -10.73 21.53 3.93
C LEU A 58 -9.98 20.21 4.13
N ALA A 59 -9.94 19.37 3.10
CA ALA A 59 -9.17 18.13 3.11
C ALA A 59 -7.67 18.38 3.23
N SER A 60 -7.14 19.40 2.53
CA SER A 60 -5.74 19.81 2.61
C SER A 60 -5.36 20.24 4.04
N ASP A 61 -6.19 21.06 4.68
CA ASP A 61 -5.95 21.49 6.05
C ASP A 61 -5.97 20.33 7.05
N LYS A 62 -6.82 19.33 6.81
CA LYS A 62 -6.86 18.12 7.62
C LYS A 62 -5.62 17.25 7.40
N LEU A 63 -5.20 17.07 6.14
CA LEU A 63 -3.99 16.31 5.79
C LEU A 63 -2.72 16.95 6.35
N LYS A 64 -2.58 18.27 6.29
CA LYS A 64 -1.43 19.00 6.89
C LYS A 64 -1.26 18.75 8.38
N LYS A 65 -2.36 18.51 9.10
CA LYS A 65 -2.37 18.22 10.54
C LYS A 65 -2.23 16.74 10.87
N SER A 66 -2.25 15.88 9.85
CA SER A 66 -2.15 14.44 10.05
C SER A 66 -0.70 13.98 10.20
N GLN A 67 -0.53 12.83 10.82
CA GLN A 67 0.78 12.21 11.01
C GLN A 67 1.00 11.10 9.97
N ILE A 68 0.98 11.48 8.69
CA ILE A 68 1.31 10.58 7.57
C ILE A 68 2.70 10.97 7.06
N TYR A 69 3.62 10.04 7.16
CA TYR A 69 5.00 10.19 6.69
C TYR A 69 5.20 9.32 5.47
N ILE A 70 5.51 9.93 4.33
CA ILE A 70 5.67 9.24 3.04
C ILE A 70 7.12 9.29 2.62
N ASP A 71 7.69 8.12 2.39
CA ASP A 71 9.01 7.93 1.78
C ASP A 71 8.79 7.33 0.38
N ASP A 72 9.27 8.02 -0.65
CA ASP A 72 9.15 7.61 -2.05
C ASP A 72 10.51 7.23 -2.66
N SER A 73 11.41 6.74 -1.83
CA SER A 73 12.69 6.17 -2.28
C SER A 73 12.44 4.92 -3.13
N SER A 74 12.98 4.89 -4.35
CA SER A 74 12.73 3.82 -5.33
C SER A 74 13.37 2.47 -4.99
N ARG A 75 14.34 2.46 -4.08
CA ARG A 75 15.00 1.25 -3.58
C ARG A 75 15.17 1.40 -2.09
N VAL A 76 14.72 0.42 -1.34
CA VAL A 76 14.86 0.42 0.12
C VAL A 76 14.99 -1.01 0.62
N THR A 77 15.82 -1.20 1.63
CA THR A 77 15.98 -2.46 2.36
C THR A 77 15.11 -2.46 3.63
N PRO A 78 14.75 -3.64 4.18
CA PRO A 78 14.06 -3.73 5.46
C PRO A 78 14.81 -3.01 6.60
N ALA A 79 16.14 -3.08 6.61
CA ALA A 79 16.98 -2.41 7.61
C ALA A 79 16.87 -0.88 7.55
N GLU A 80 16.80 -0.31 6.33
CA GLU A 80 16.60 1.13 6.14
C GLU A 80 15.21 1.56 6.59
N ILE A 81 14.16 0.78 6.28
CA ILE A 81 12.80 1.04 6.77
C ILE A 81 12.78 1.05 8.30
N LEU A 82 13.37 0.04 8.93
CA LEU A 82 13.46 -0.06 10.38
C LEU A 82 14.18 1.16 10.99
N SER A 83 15.31 1.56 10.41
CA SER A 83 16.06 2.74 10.85
C SER A 83 15.23 4.03 10.74
N LYS A 84 14.53 4.23 9.61
CA LYS A 84 13.65 5.37 9.40
C LYS A 84 12.48 5.38 10.39
N CYS A 85 11.87 4.21 10.66
CA CYS A 85 10.79 4.07 11.63
C CYS A 85 11.24 4.32 13.09
N ARG A 86 12.43 3.85 13.47
CA ARG A 86 13.02 4.16 14.79
C ARG A 86 13.23 5.66 14.95
N ARG A 87 13.75 6.34 13.91
CA ARG A 87 13.91 7.81 13.94
C ARG A 87 12.56 8.51 14.01
N LEU A 88 11.56 8.03 13.27
CA LEU A 88 10.22 8.58 13.30
C LEU A 88 9.58 8.42 14.69
N LYS A 89 9.81 7.29 15.36
CA LYS A 89 9.37 7.06 16.74
C LYS A 89 9.89 8.12 17.70
N THR A 90 11.14 8.58 17.51
CA THR A 90 11.73 9.65 18.33
C THR A 90 11.12 11.02 18.02
N VAL A 91 10.86 11.32 16.74
CA VAL A 91 10.38 12.65 16.29
C VAL A 91 8.87 12.82 16.49
N ALA A 92 8.08 11.81 16.16
CA ALA A 92 6.61 11.84 16.21
C ALA A 92 6.02 11.21 17.49
N GLY A 93 6.86 10.72 18.40
CA GLY A 93 6.41 10.05 19.63
C GLY A 93 5.93 8.61 19.41
N GLY A 94 5.94 8.10 18.20
CA GLY A 94 5.53 6.73 17.88
C GLY A 94 5.41 6.46 16.40
N VAL A 95 5.18 5.21 16.05
CA VAL A 95 4.66 4.75 14.76
C VAL A 95 3.58 3.74 15.10
N ASP A 96 2.39 3.90 14.53
CA ASP A 96 1.26 3.00 14.79
C ASP A 96 1.00 2.03 13.65
N MET A 97 1.47 2.34 12.44
CA MET A 97 1.30 1.49 11.26
C MET A 97 2.38 1.77 10.22
N ILE A 98 2.88 0.71 9.60
CA ILE A 98 3.80 0.79 8.46
C ILE A 98 3.10 0.20 7.23
N MET A 99 3.16 0.90 6.10
CA MET A 99 2.66 0.43 4.81
C MET A 99 3.77 0.45 3.76
N ILE A 100 3.89 -0.63 2.99
CA ILE A 100 4.92 -0.80 1.96
C ILE A 100 4.25 -1.14 0.64
N ASP A 101 4.50 -0.35 -0.41
CA ASP A 101 3.93 -0.48 -1.74
C ASP A 101 5.04 -0.54 -2.80
N TYR A 102 5.45 -1.72 -3.27
CA TYR A 102 5.15 -3.10 -2.90
C TYR A 102 6.45 -3.90 -2.70
N ILE A 103 6.38 -5.07 -2.04
CA ILE A 103 7.58 -5.80 -1.58
C ILE A 103 8.52 -6.24 -2.69
N GLN A 104 8.01 -6.51 -3.91
CA GLN A 104 8.85 -6.92 -5.04
C GLN A 104 9.74 -5.79 -5.58
N LEU A 105 9.61 -4.56 -5.14
CA LEU A 105 10.53 -3.46 -5.45
C LEU A 105 11.59 -3.26 -4.38
N MET A 106 11.47 -3.93 -3.23
CA MET A 106 12.49 -3.90 -2.18
C MET A 106 13.74 -4.65 -2.61
N THR A 107 14.86 -4.30 -2.00
CA THR A 107 16.13 -5.00 -2.13
C THR A 107 16.50 -5.68 -0.82
N GLY A 108 16.93 -6.95 -0.90
CA GLY A 108 17.47 -7.66 0.24
C GLY A 108 18.95 -7.37 0.37
N GLY A 109 19.45 -6.69 1.28
CA GLY A 109 20.80 -6.17 1.52
C GLY A 109 22.07 -6.94 1.05
N SER A 110 21.95 -8.06 0.36
CA SER A 110 23.06 -8.77 -0.27
C SER A 110 22.93 -8.67 -1.80
N SER A 111 23.89 -7.99 -2.43
CA SER A 111 24.04 -7.97 -3.89
C SER A 111 24.51 -9.33 -4.38
N THR A 112 23.59 -10.21 -4.77
CA THR A 112 23.92 -11.47 -5.42
C THR A 112 23.32 -11.52 -6.81
N THR A 113 24.10 -12.08 -7.72
CA THR A 113 23.89 -12.28 -9.15
C THR A 113 22.47 -12.72 -9.55
N ALA A 114 22.00 -12.17 -10.67
CA ALA A 114 20.69 -12.39 -11.25
C ALA A 114 20.38 -13.88 -11.53
N GLY A 115 19.30 -14.38 -10.89
CA GLY A 115 18.66 -15.67 -11.14
C GLY A 115 17.31 -15.74 -10.45
N SER A 116 16.34 -16.47 -11.02
CA SER A 116 14.98 -16.54 -10.46
C SER A 116 14.93 -17.20 -9.07
N GLU A 117 15.79 -18.16 -8.79
CA GLU A 117 15.91 -18.80 -7.46
C GLU A 117 16.45 -17.80 -6.41
N ASN A 118 17.41 -16.96 -6.79
CA ASN A 118 17.91 -15.90 -5.93
C ASN A 118 16.81 -14.89 -5.57
N ARG A 119 15.89 -14.61 -6.49
CA ARG A 119 14.80 -13.67 -6.21
C ARG A 119 13.80 -14.21 -5.20
N GLN A 120 13.47 -15.50 -5.26
CA GLN A 120 12.61 -16.12 -4.24
C GLN A 120 13.25 -16.11 -2.85
N GLN A 121 14.55 -16.39 -2.77
CA GLN A 121 15.29 -16.33 -1.51
C GLN A 121 15.38 -14.89 -0.98
N GLU A 122 15.55 -13.91 -1.87
CA GLU A 122 15.57 -12.49 -1.50
C GLU A 122 14.22 -12.05 -0.92
N ILE A 123 13.10 -12.40 -1.55
CA ILE A 123 11.75 -12.12 -1.04
C ILE A 123 11.52 -12.83 0.29
N ALA A 124 11.98 -14.06 0.44
CA ALA A 124 11.90 -14.79 1.72
C ALA A 124 12.68 -14.10 2.85
N SER A 125 13.85 -13.55 2.55
CA SER A 125 14.59 -12.75 3.53
C SER A 125 13.85 -11.47 3.88
N ILE A 126 13.33 -10.76 2.87
CA ILE A 126 12.58 -9.52 3.06
C ILE A 126 11.34 -9.75 3.94
N THR A 127 10.52 -10.78 3.67
CA THR A 127 9.30 -11.04 4.44
C THR A 127 9.61 -11.39 5.89
N ARG A 128 10.65 -12.19 6.12
CA ARG A 128 11.13 -12.50 7.47
C ARG A 128 11.58 -11.24 8.21
N ASP A 129 12.35 -10.37 7.56
CA ASP A 129 12.83 -9.13 8.16
C ASP A 129 11.67 -8.16 8.46
N LEU A 130 10.65 -8.11 7.60
CA LEU A 130 9.43 -7.34 7.85
C LEU A 130 8.65 -7.89 9.06
N LYS A 131 8.58 -9.21 9.22
CA LYS A 131 7.98 -9.84 10.40
C LYS A 131 8.74 -9.52 11.68
N ILE A 132 10.08 -9.55 11.63
CA ILE A 132 10.93 -9.15 12.77
C ILE A 132 10.70 -7.68 13.12
N MET A 133 10.66 -6.81 12.11
CA MET A 133 10.39 -5.37 12.26
C MET A 133 9.04 -5.12 12.93
N ALA A 134 7.98 -5.80 12.50
CA ALA A 134 6.65 -5.68 13.09
C ALA A 134 6.65 -6.02 14.58
N LYS A 135 7.36 -7.09 14.96
CA LYS A 135 7.53 -7.51 16.36
C LYS A 135 8.36 -6.52 17.15
N GLU A 136 9.49 -6.07 16.62
CA GLU A 136 10.39 -5.14 17.31
C GLU A 136 9.73 -3.79 17.59
N LEU A 137 9.07 -3.23 16.59
CA LEU A 137 8.39 -1.95 16.72
C LEU A 137 7.04 -2.06 17.42
N ASN A 138 6.51 -3.27 17.55
CA ASN A 138 5.16 -3.59 18.03
C ASN A 138 4.06 -2.86 17.26
N VAL A 139 4.14 -2.89 15.92
CA VAL A 139 3.20 -2.25 15.01
C VAL A 139 2.82 -3.17 13.86
N PRO A 140 1.61 -3.06 13.30
CA PRO A 140 1.26 -3.77 12.09
C PRO A 140 2.07 -3.23 10.90
N VAL A 141 2.62 -4.18 10.11
CA VAL A 141 3.25 -3.92 8.83
C VAL A 141 2.33 -4.44 7.74
N ILE A 142 1.81 -3.56 6.90
CA ILE A 142 0.98 -3.88 5.75
C ILE A 142 1.87 -3.82 4.52
N ALA A 143 2.19 -4.98 3.96
CA ALA A 143 2.99 -5.10 2.76
C ALA A 143 2.11 -5.49 1.57
N LEU A 144 2.13 -4.67 0.51
CA LEU A 144 1.45 -5.01 -0.73
C LEU A 144 2.32 -5.98 -1.53
N SER A 145 1.67 -6.91 -2.22
CA SER A 145 2.31 -7.88 -3.09
C SER A 145 1.54 -8.00 -4.40
N GLN A 146 2.26 -8.03 -5.51
CA GLN A 146 1.66 -8.31 -6.81
C GLN A 146 1.32 -9.80 -6.93
N LEU A 147 0.14 -10.08 -7.50
CA LEU A 147 -0.23 -11.42 -7.92
C LEU A 147 0.40 -11.75 -9.28
N ARG A 148 0.61 -13.04 -9.53
CA ARG A 148 0.83 -13.53 -10.91
C ARG A 148 -0.40 -13.24 -11.75
N ARG A 149 -0.27 -13.29 -13.08
CA ARG A 149 -1.45 -13.27 -13.94
C ARG A 149 -2.31 -14.49 -13.61
N ILE A 150 -3.49 -14.24 -13.07
CA ILE A 150 -4.41 -15.28 -12.60
C ILE A 150 -5.16 -15.82 -13.81
N GLN A 151 -5.24 -17.16 -13.91
CA GLN A 151 -6.12 -17.85 -14.87
C GLN A 151 -7.50 -18.14 -14.25
N SER A 152 -7.59 -18.14 -12.93
CA SER A 152 -8.83 -18.34 -12.18
C SER A 152 -9.58 -17.04 -11.94
N LYS A 153 -10.91 -17.12 -11.76
CA LYS A 153 -11.74 -15.94 -11.46
C LYS A 153 -11.48 -15.34 -10.07
N GLU A 154 -10.99 -16.15 -9.13
CA GLU A 154 -10.72 -15.73 -7.76
C GLU A 154 -9.25 -15.92 -7.41
N PRO A 155 -8.62 -14.91 -6.79
CA PRO A 155 -7.23 -15.00 -6.33
C PRO A 155 -7.08 -16.08 -5.25
N GLN A 156 -5.99 -16.85 -5.34
CA GLN A 156 -5.61 -17.84 -4.34
C GLN A 156 -4.22 -17.52 -3.77
N ILE A 157 -3.89 -18.12 -2.63
CA ILE A 157 -2.57 -17.92 -2.00
C ILE A 157 -1.44 -18.35 -2.94
N SER A 158 -1.66 -19.43 -3.73
CA SER A 158 -0.72 -19.90 -4.76
C SER A 158 -0.45 -18.89 -5.88
N ASP A 159 -1.30 -17.87 -6.03
CA ASP A 159 -1.14 -16.81 -7.04
C ASP A 159 -0.23 -15.67 -6.58
N LEU A 160 0.14 -15.66 -5.30
CA LEU A 160 1.18 -14.76 -4.84
C LEU A 160 2.49 -15.08 -5.56
N ARG A 161 3.06 -14.10 -6.23
CA ARG A 161 4.33 -14.24 -6.93
C ARG A 161 5.45 -14.49 -5.91
N GLU A 162 6.25 -15.55 -6.12
CA GLU A 162 7.32 -15.94 -5.19
C GLU A 162 6.82 -16.35 -3.79
N SER A 163 5.70 -17.06 -3.73
CA SER A 163 4.70 -17.09 -2.67
C SER A 163 5.01 -17.88 -1.39
N GLY A 164 5.85 -18.91 -1.44
CA GLY A 164 6.00 -19.81 -0.27
C GLY A 164 6.41 -19.09 1.01
N ALA A 165 7.28 -18.10 0.92
CA ALA A 165 7.74 -17.34 2.08
C ALA A 165 6.73 -16.30 2.57
N ILE A 166 6.02 -15.64 1.64
CA ILE A 166 4.99 -14.64 2.00
C ILE A 166 3.88 -15.31 2.81
N GLU A 167 3.43 -16.49 2.35
CA GLU A 167 2.40 -17.28 3.04
C GLU A 167 2.83 -17.68 4.45
N GLN A 168 4.10 -18.11 4.61
CA GLN A 168 4.62 -18.56 5.90
C GLN A 168 4.83 -17.43 6.91
N ASP A 169 5.24 -16.25 6.45
CA ASP A 169 5.57 -15.13 7.32
C ASP A 169 4.37 -14.24 7.63
N ALA A 170 3.37 -14.18 6.75
CA ALA A 170 2.19 -13.34 6.96
C ALA A 170 1.26 -13.90 8.04
N ASP A 171 0.75 -13.04 8.93
CA ASP A 171 -0.31 -13.42 9.88
C ASP A 171 -1.68 -13.38 9.21
N ILE A 172 -1.87 -12.45 8.24
CA ILE A 172 -3.12 -12.26 7.51
C ILE A 172 -2.79 -11.98 6.05
N VAL A 173 -3.46 -12.69 5.15
CA VAL A 173 -3.42 -12.44 3.70
C VAL A 173 -4.79 -11.93 3.26
N MET A 174 -4.80 -10.78 2.57
CA MET A 174 -6.04 -10.17 2.06
C MET A 174 -5.93 -10.01 0.53
N PHE A 175 -6.89 -10.53 -0.20
CA PHE A 175 -7.00 -10.35 -1.64
C PHE A 175 -8.03 -9.26 -1.97
N ILE A 176 -7.69 -8.41 -2.94
CA ILE A 176 -8.62 -7.46 -3.53
C ILE A 176 -9.01 -8.01 -4.89
N ASN A 177 -10.27 -8.39 -5.03
CA ASN A 177 -10.82 -8.89 -6.28
C ASN A 177 -11.89 -7.94 -6.81
N ARG A 178 -11.90 -7.74 -8.14
CA ARG A 178 -12.92 -6.97 -8.86
C ARG A 178 -13.58 -7.87 -9.90
N PRO A 179 -14.60 -8.64 -9.52
CA PRO A 179 -15.27 -9.59 -10.41
C PRO A 179 -15.74 -8.95 -11.71
N GLU A 180 -16.20 -7.70 -11.65
CA GLU A 180 -16.66 -6.95 -12.83
C GLU A 180 -15.58 -6.66 -13.86
N ALA A 181 -14.30 -6.67 -13.46
CA ALA A 181 -13.18 -6.43 -14.37
C ALA A 181 -12.84 -7.66 -15.22
N THR A 182 -13.27 -8.86 -14.78
CA THR A 182 -13.01 -10.15 -15.44
C THR A 182 -14.28 -10.84 -15.92
N ALA A 183 -15.46 -10.24 -15.65
CA ALA A 183 -16.76 -10.77 -16.02
C ALA A 183 -16.97 -10.75 -17.54
N THR A 184 -17.57 -11.82 -18.06
CA THR A 184 -18.10 -11.85 -19.44
C THR A 184 -19.36 -11.00 -19.55
N ALA A 185 -19.73 -10.60 -20.79
CA ALA A 185 -20.96 -9.85 -21.04
C ALA A 185 -22.19 -10.61 -20.52
N GLU A 186 -22.23 -11.93 -20.71
CA GLU A 186 -23.31 -12.81 -20.25
C GLU A 186 -23.45 -12.85 -18.71
N GLU A 187 -22.34 -12.83 -17.99
CA GLU A 187 -22.34 -12.80 -16.52
C GLU A 187 -22.83 -11.46 -15.97
N MET A 188 -22.52 -10.37 -16.66
CA MET A 188 -23.02 -9.03 -16.32
C MET A 188 -24.53 -8.89 -16.59
N GLU A 189 -25.00 -9.42 -17.73
CA GLU A 189 -26.43 -9.40 -18.10
C GLU A 189 -27.28 -10.32 -17.21
N SER A 190 -26.74 -11.44 -16.75
CA SER A 190 -27.43 -12.37 -15.85
C SER A 190 -27.61 -11.84 -14.41
N GLY A 191 -27.09 -10.67 -14.09
CA GLY A 191 -27.18 -10.06 -12.76
C GLY A 191 -26.35 -10.77 -11.67
N LYS A 192 -25.53 -11.77 -12.04
CA LYS A 192 -24.64 -12.47 -11.10
C LYS A 192 -23.51 -11.57 -10.56
N ILE A 193 -23.15 -10.56 -11.34
CA ILE A 193 -22.11 -9.60 -10.99
C ILE A 193 -22.69 -8.21 -11.18
N VAL A 194 -22.77 -7.45 -10.08
CA VAL A 194 -23.23 -6.06 -10.09
C VAL A 194 -22.01 -5.16 -10.21
N LYS A 195 -22.07 -4.17 -11.12
CA LYS A 195 -21.05 -3.13 -11.18
C LYS A 195 -20.94 -2.47 -9.81
N GLY A 196 -19.74 -2.50 -9.23
CA GLY A 196 -19.42 -1.78 -8.01
C GLY A 196 -19.64 -0.27 -8.18
N ALA A 197 -20.17 0.37 -7.17
CA ALA A 197 -20.38 1.82 -7.13
C ALA A 197 -19.05 2.57 -7.01
#